data_d0c682c2a7e15bb3836fb12f22d920ca
#
_entry.id   d0c682c2a7e15bb3836fb12f22d920ca
#
_cell.length_a   1.000
_cell.length_b   1.000
_cell.length_c   1.000
_cell.angle_alpha   90.00
_cell.angle_beta   90.00
_cell.angle_gamma   90.00
#
_symmetry.space_group_name_H-M   'P 1'
#
loop_
_entity.id
_entity.type
_entity.pdbx_description
1 polymer ?
#
loop_
_entity_poly.entity_id
_entity_poly.type
_entity_poly.pdbx_seq_one_letter_code
_entity_poly.pdbx_strand_id
1 'polypeptide(L)'
;RRQRQMCIRDRLMHDFGAKGLACTPSYALYLAETIHQSSIPLEEFQLRVGAFGAEPWTENMRKELETKLNIKAYDIYGLTEICGPGVGGECECQNGTHLWEDHFFPEIVDPNTLQPVEPGQVGELVFTTLTKEGMPMLRYRTRDLTSLTYEKCACGRTAVRMGRILGRSDDMLII
;
A
#
# COMPACT_ATOMS: atom_id res chain seq x y z
N ARG A 1 -16.51 -9.59 22.88
CA ARG A 1 -15.10 -10.04 22.60
C ARG A 1 -14.31 -9.06 21.72
N ARG A 2 -14.88 -8.51 20.62
CA ARG A 2 -14.17 -7.55 19.75
C ARG A 2 -13.76 -6.26 20.46
N GLN A 3 -14.64 -5.63 21.23
CA GLN A 3 -14.32 -4.43 22.00
C GLN A 3 -13.18 -4.62 23.01
N ARG A 4 -13.12 -5.76 23.71
CA ARG A 4 -12.01 -6.06 24.64
C ARG A 4 -10.65 -6.20 23.94
N GLN A 5 -10.63 -6.74 22.72
CA GLN A 5 -9.38 -6.88 21.96
C GLN A 5 -8.88 -5.53 21.44
N MET A 6 -9.74 -4.57 21.26
CA MET A 6 -9.37 -3.24 20.74
C MET A 6 -8.87 -2.33 21.85
N CYS A 7 -9.51 -2.35 23.03
CA CYS A 7 -8.98 -1.67 24.24
C CYS A 7 -7.60 -2.22 24.67
N ILE A 8 -7.19 -3.40 24.20
CA ILE A 8 -5.84 -3.92 24.42
C ILE A 8 -4.86 -3.30 23.42
N ARG A 9 -5.26 -3.10 22.16
CA ARG A 9 -4.35 -2.62 21.10
C ARG A 9 -4.06 -1.13 21.22
N ASP A 10 -5.07 -0.31 21.45
CA ASP A 10 -4.89 1.12 21.72
C ASP A 10 -4.01 1.31 22.97
N ARG A 11 -4.26 0.56 24.04
CA ARG A 11 -3.44 0.60 25.23
C ARG A 11 -2.00 0.14 24.98
N LEU A 12 -1.79 -0.94 24.22
CA LEU A 12 -0.45 -1.38 23.85
C LEU A 12 0.28 -0.32 23.01
N MET A 13 -0.39 0.32 22.06
CA MET A 13 0.23 1.39 21.26
C MET A 13 0.63 2.59 22.13
N HIS A 14 -0.19 2.95 23.10
CA HIS A 14 0.12 4.00 24.07
C HIS A 14 1.28 3.57 24.97
N ASP A 15 1.16 2.44 25.70
CA ASP A 15 2.10 1.99 26.72
C ASP A 15 3.50 1.69 26.15
N PHE A 16 3.60 1.22 24.90
CA PHE A 16 4.87 1.00 24.22
C PHE A 16 5.35 2.21 23.38
N GLY A 17 4.62 3.29 23.37
CA GLY A 17 4.98 4.49 22.60
C GLY A 17 5.15 4.21 21.10
N ALA A 18 4.21 3.44 20.51
CA ALA A 18 4.28 3.08 19.11
C ALA A 18 4.31 4.32 18.21
N LYS A 19 5.27 4.38 17.28
CA LYS A 19 5.47 5.51 16.35
C LYS A 19 4.93 5.23 14.96
N GLY A 20 4.79 3.97 14.59
CA GLY A 20 4.29 3.53 13.29
C GLY A 20 3.13 2.55 13.41
N LEU A 21 2.20 2.63 12.47
CA LEU A 21 1.06 1.74 12.32
C LEU A 21 1.08 1.11 10.94
N ALA A 22 1.08 -0.23 10.86
CA ALA A 22 0.97 -0.96 9.60
C ALA A 22 -0.25 -1.88 9.64
N CYS A 23 -1.22 -1.65 8.74
CA CYS A 23 -2.43 -2.46 8.63
C CYS A 23 -3.20 -2.11 7.35
N THR A 24 -4.40 -2.67 7.17
CA THR A 24 -5.30 -2.21 6.11
C THR A 24 -5.88 -0.83 6.44
N PRO A 25 -6.16 0.02 5.45
CA PRO A 25 -6.74 1.36 5.66
C PRO A 25 -8.07 1.34 6.42
N SER A 26 -8.96 0.40 6.06
CA SER A 26 -10.25 0.24 6.75
C SER A 26 -10.10 -0.11 8.22
N TYR A 27 -9.10 -0.94 8.55
CA TYR A 27 -8.80 -1.26 9.94
C TYR A 27 -8.23 -0.06 10.70
N ALA A 28 -7.39 0.76 10.04
CA ALA A 28 -6.85 1.97 10.64
C ALA A 28 -7.96 2.99 10.98
N LEU A 29 -8.98 3.15 10.10
CA LEU A 29 -10.15 3.99 10.39
C LEU A 29 -10.92 3.48 11.62
N TYR A 30 -11.16 2.16 11.66
CA TYR A 30 -11.82 1.56 12.82
C TYR A 30 -11.01 1.75 14.11
N LEU A 31 -9.68 1.65 14.03
CA LEU A 31 -8.80 1.91 15.17
C LEU A 31 -8.85 3.38 15.61
N ALA A 32 -8.85 4.30 14.65
CA ALA A 32 -8.99 5.73 14.92
C ALA A 32 -10.29 6.04 15.71
N GLU A 33 -11.41 5.47 15.28
CA GLU A 33 -12.68 5.62 16.00
C GLU A 33 -12.61 5.06 17.43
N THR A 34 -11.92 3.92 17.62
CA THR A 34 -11.75 3.33 18.94
C THR A 34 -10.88 4.19 19.84
N ILE A 35 -9.80 4.76 19.33
CA ILE A 35 -8.93 5.69 20.06
C ILE A 35 -9.74 6.92 20.50
N HIS A 36 -10.52 7.51 19.60
CA HIS A 36 -11.39 8.66 19.94
C HIS A 36 -12.47 8.35 20.98
N GLN A 37 -12.88 7.10 21.10
CA GLN A 37 -13.84 6.64 22.11
C GLN A 37 -13.15 6.16 23.40
N SER A 38 -11.84 6.05 23.41
CA SER A 38 -11.08 5.63 24.58
C SER A 38 -10.95 6.75 25.62
N SER A 39 -10.50 6.39 26.82
CA SER A 39 -10.20 7.36 27.87
C SER A 39 -8.80 7.99 27.73
N ILE A 40 -8.03 7.57 26.73
CA ILE A 40 -6.66 8.06 26.48
C ILE A 40 -6.75 9.14 25.40
N PRO A 41 -6.36 10.39 25.68
CA PRO A 41 -6.31 11.44 24.68
C PRO A 41 -5.39 11.10 23.50
N LEU A 42 -5.76 11.53 22.29
CA LEU A 42 -4.96 11.25 21.08
C LEU A 42 -3.52 11.79 21.21
N GLU A 43 -3.34 12.89 21.89
CA GLU A 43 -2.06 13.58 22.11
C GLU A 43 -1.06 12.74 22.92
N GLU A 44 -1.53 11.77 23.68
CA GLU A 44 -0.69 10.85 24.45
C GLU A 44 -0.14 9.71 23.58
N PHE A 45 -0.70 9.46 22.38
CA PHE A 45 -0.16 8.52 21.43
C PHE A 45 1.02 9.13 20.68
N GLN A 46 2.09 8.34 20.50
CA GLN A 46 3.30 8.78 19.81
C GLN A 46 3.31 8.42 18.32
N LEU A 47 2.16 8.07 17.75
CA LEU A 47 2.03 7.74 16.33
C LEU A 47 2.47 8.92 15.46
N ARG A 48 3.22 8.63 14.40
CA ARG A 48 3.73 9.62 13.43
C ARG A 48 3.50 9.20 11.99
N VAL A 49 3.49 7.90 11.72
CA VAL A 49 3.45 7.35 10.38
C VAL A 49 2.53 6.12 10.32
N GLY A 50 1.77 6.02 9.24
CA GLY A 50 1.00 4.84 8.88
C GLY A 50 1.47 4.29 7.53
N ALA A 51 1.64 2.97 7.43
CA ALA A 51 1.87 2.24 6.20
C ALA A 51 0.65 1.35 5.93
N PHE A 52 -0.11 1.71 4.90
CA PHE A 52 -1.41 1.11 4.63
C PHE A 52 -1.43 0.43 3.27
N GLY A 53 -2.04 -0.74 3.18
CA GLY A 53 -2.12 -1.52 1.94
C GLY A 53 -3.00 -2.74 2.10
N ALA A 54 -2.86 -3.70 1.20
CA ALA A 54 -3.63 -4.93 1.08
C ALA A 54 -5.12 -4.75 0.70
N GLU A 55 -5.57 -3.51 0.52
CA GLU A 55 -6.87 -3.17 -0.05
C GLU A 55 -6.78 -1.82 -0.78
N PRO A 56 -7.59 -1.59 -1.83
CA PRO A 56 -7.67 -0.28 -2.49
C PRO A 56 -8.20 0.79 -1.54
N TRP A 57 -7.61 1.98 -1.57
CA TRP A 57 -8.07 3.10 -0.76
C TRP A 57 -7.90 4.44 -1.49
N THR A 58 -8.65 5.45 -1.04
CA THR A 58 -8.78 6.73 -1.73
C THR A 58 -8.01 7.86 -1.04
N GLU A 59 -7.80 8.99 -1.75
CA GLU A 59 -7.25 10.20 -1.13
C GLU A 59 -8.12 10.76 -0.01
N ASN A 60 -9.43 10.60 -0.11
CA ASN A 60 -10.32 11.03 0.98
C ASN A 60 -10.08 10.20 2.24
N MET A 61 -9.91 8.89 2.09
CA MET A 61 -9.57 7.99 3.19
C MET A 61 -8.18 8.30 3.78
N ARG A 62 -7.21 8.67 2.93
CA ARG A 62 -5.89 9.14 3.37
C ARG A 62 -6.02 10.37 4.28
N LYS A 63 -6.72 11.39 3.81
CA LYS A 63 -6.94 12.63 4.58
C LYS A 63 -7.66 12.37 5.90
N GLU A 64 -8.63 11.48 5.88
CA GLU A 64 -9.36 11.10 7.07
C GLU A 64 -8.45 10.42 8.10
N LEU A 65 -7.62 9.44 7.66
CA LEU A 65 -6.65 8.76 8.50
C LEU A 65 -5.59 9.73 9.07
N GLU A 66 -5.03 10.58 8.23
CA GLU A 66 -4.06 11.58 8.65
C GLU A 66 -4.64 12.55 9.70
N THR A 67 -5.90 12.97 9.51
CA THR A 67 -6.57 13.86 10.44
C THR A 67 -6.93 13.15 11.76
N LYS A 68 -7.56 11.97 11.67
CA LYS A 68 -8.05 11.26 12.87
C LYS A 68 -6.92 10.71 13.75
N LEU A 69 -5.80 10.33 13.18
CA LEU A 69 -4.67 9.73 13.90
C LEU A 69 -3.49 10.68 14.09
N ASN A 70 -3.54 11.88 13.50
CA ASN A 70 -2.43 12.85 13.47
C ASN A 70 -1.10 12.22 12.98
N ILE A 71 -1.15 11.52 11.85
CA ILE A 71 -0.03 10.80 11.24
C ILE A 71 0.18 11.22 9.78
N LYS A 72 1.30 10.78 9.18
CA LYS A 72 1.45 10.71 7.72
C LYS A 72 1.12 9.31 7.25
N ALA A 73 0.23 9.20 6.24
CA ALA A 73 -0.29 7.95 5.72
C ALA A 73 0.33 7.62 4.35
N TYR A 74 1.05 6.51 4.27
CA TYR A 74 1.73 6.05 3.05
C TYR A 74 1.11 4.75 2.54
N ASP A 75 1.00 4.67 1.21
CA ASP A 75 0.59 3.44 0.54
C ASP A 75 1.77 2.46 0.46
N ILE A 76 1.49 1.20 0.73
CA ILE A 76 2.41 0.09 0.51
C ILE A 76 1.76 -0.95 -0.37
N TYR A 77 2.53 -1.51 -1.28
CA TYR A 77 2.08 -2.56 -2.17
C TYR A 77 2.89 -3.83 -1.98
N GLY A 78 2.21 -4.96 -2.00
CA GLY A 78 2.81 -6.27 -1.95
C GLY A 78 1.78 -7.36 -2.10
N LEU A 79 2.24 -8.54 -2.46
CA LEU A 79 1.44 -9.76 -2.56
C LEU A 79 2.29 -10.94 -2.11
N THR A 80 1.65 -11.91 -1.49
CA THR A 80 2.32 -13.08 -0.87
C THR A 80 3.12 -13.88 -1.89
N GLU A 81 2.62 -13.98 -3.12
CA GLU A 81 3.22 -14.73 -4.20
C GLU A 81 4.58 -14.16 -4.62
N ILE A 82 4.73 -12.85 -4.56
CA ILE A 82 5.97 -12.15 -4.95
C ILE A 82 6.85 -11.93 -3.72
N CYS A 83 6.44 -11.04 -2.83
CA CYS A 83 7.08 -10.77 -1.54
C CYS A 83 6.13 -9.90 -0.71
N GLY A 84 5.32 -10.48 0.12
CA GLY A 84 4.49 -9.71 1.05
C GLY A 84 5.25 -9.37 2.32
N PRO A 85 5.04 -8.19 2.91
CA PRO A 85 4.18 -7.08 2.50
C PRO A 85 4.88 -5.99 1.67
N GLY A 86 6.09 -6.17 1.16
CA GLY A 86 6.88 -5.05 0.65
C GLY A 86 7.45 -5.24 -0.75
N VAL A 87 6.66 -5.12 -1.82
CA VAL A 87 7.15 -4.98 -3.20
C VAL A 87 7.44 -3.53 -3.55
N GLY A 88 6.75 -2.59 -2.90
CA GLY A 88 6.97 -1.17 -3.04
C GLY A 88 6.30 -0.35 -1.93
N GLY A 89 6.67 0.93 -1.84
CA GLY A 89 6.12 1.87 -0.87
C GLY A 89 6.20 3.31 -1.33
N GLU A 90 5.25 4.13 -0.90
CA GLU A 90 5.27 5.57 -1.16
C GLU A 90 6.42 6.28 -0.44
N CYS A 91 6.80 7.41 -0.97
CA CYS A 91 7.68 8.38 -0.32
C CYS A 91 6.86 9.57 0.21
N GLU A 92 7.57 10.55 0.79
CA GLU A 92 6.98 11.79 1.32
C GLU A 92 6.21 12.62 0.29
N CYS A 93 6.45 12.40 -1.00
CA CYS A 93 5.72 13.08 -2.08
C CYS A 93 4.31 12.50 -2.30
N GLN A 94 3.99 11.33 -1.77
CA GLN A 94 2.69 10.66 -1.88
C GLN A 94 2.16 10.61 -3.33
N ASN A 95 3.08 10.45 -4.31
CA ASN A 95 2.80 10.46 -5.74
C ASN A 95 3.21 9.14 -6.39
N GLY A 96 2.51 8.09 -6.03
CA GLY A 96 2.77 6.73 -6.49
C GLY A 96 3.79 5.96 -5.64
N THR A 97 3.70 4.66 -5.75
CA THR A 97 4.47 3.68 -4.99
C THR A 97 5.78 3.35 -5.71
N HIS A 98 6.92 3.66 -5.11
CA HIS A 98 8.23 3.23 -5.62
C HIS A 98 8.37 1.72 -5.51
N LEU A 99 8.69 1.06 -6.60
CA LEU A 99 8.94 -0.38 -6.64
C LEU A 99 10.44 -0.66 -6.41
N TRP A 100 10.74 -1.79 -5.78
CA TRP A 100 12.13 -2.20 -5.51
C TRP A 100 12.72 -2.94 -6.70
N GLU A 101 13.22 -2.18 -7.70
CA GLU A 101 13.71 -2.69 -8.99
C GLU A 101 14.97 -3.57 -8.87
N ASP A 102 15.68 -3.51 -7.77
CA ASP A 102 16.77 -4.42 -7.42
C ASP A 102 16.29 -5.84 -7.10
N HIS A 103 15.01 -5.99 -6.73
CA HIS A 103 14.41 -7.27 -6.39
C HIS A 103 13.33 -7.72 -7.37
N PHE A 104 12.66 -6.76 -8.05
CA PHE A 104 11.50 -7.04 -8.89
C PHE A 104 11.57 -6.27 -10.20
N PHE A 105 11.32 -6.96 -11.31
CA PHE A 105 11.15 -6.32 -12.61
C PHE A 105 9.65 -6.18 -12.91
N PRO A 106 9.09 -4.95 -12.87
CA PRO A 106 7.70 -4.69 -13.18
C PRO A 106 7.47 -4.47 -14.66
N GLU A 107 6.36 -4.97 -15.17
CA GLU A 107 5.86 -4.73 -16.51
C GLU A 107 4.37 -4.36 -16.44
N ILE A 108 3.88 -3.58 -17.41
CA ILE A 108 2.44 -3.40 -17.62
C ILE A 108 2.09 -4.01 -18.97
N VAL A 109 1.06 -4.85 -19.00
CA VAL A 109 0.58 -5.50 -20.21
C VAL A 109 -0.92 -5.25 -20.38
N ASP A 110 -1.36 -5.23 -21.63
CA ASP A 110 -2.80 -5.27 -21.94
C ASP A 110 -3.36 -6.63 -21.47
N PRO A 111 -4.42 -6.66 -20.65
CA PRO A 111 -4.92 -7.90 -20.04
C PRO A 111 -5.47 -8.91 -21.06
N ASN A 112 -5.83 -8.48 -22.27
CA ASN A 112 -6.41 -9.31 -23.33
C ASN A 112 -5.34 -9.84 -24.30
N THR A 113 -4.47 -8.92 -24.79
CA THR A 113 -3.46 -9.26 -25.79
C THR A 113 -2.16 -9.74 -25.18
N LEU A 114 -1.93 -9.47 -23.89
CA LEU A 114 -0.69 -9.75 -23.15
C LEU A 114 0.55 -9.05 -23.72
N GLN A 115 0.35 -8.05 -24.57
CA GLN A 115 1.43 -7.23 -25.11
C GLN A 115 1.75 -6.08 -24.14
N PRO A 116 3.01 -5.67 -24.03
CA PRO A 116 3.37 -4.47 -23.27
C PRO A 116 2.62 -3.25 -23.75
N VAL A 117 2.26 -2.37 -22.83
CA VAL A 117 1.65 -1.07 -23.13
C VAL A 117 2.69 0.05 -23.00
N GLU A 118 2.40 1.22 -23.57
CA GLU A 118 3.28 2.37 -23.46
C GLU A 118 3.38 2.89 -22.01
N PRO A 119 4.52 3.47 -21.61
CA PRO A 119 4.68 4.04 -20.27
C PRO A 119 3.56 5.03 -19.92
N GLY A 120 3.03 4.92 -18.72
CA GLY A 120 1.91 5.74 -18.23
C GLY A 120 0.52 5.24 -18.62
N GLN A 121 0.41 4.30 -19.56
CA GLN A 121 -0.86 3.66 -19.85
C GLN A 121 -1.24 2.65 -18.77
N VAL A 122 -2.55 2.51 -18.55
CA VAL A 122 -3.10 1.54 -17.61
C VAL A 122 -3.16 0.15 -18.25
N GLY A 123 -2.73 -0.84 -17.52
CA GLY A 123 -2.82 -2.25 -17.89
C GLY A 123 -2.63 -3.14 -16.67
N GLU A 124 -2.49 -4.42 -16.89
CA GLU A 124 -2.26 -5.41 -15.85
C GLU A 124 -0.80 -5.43 -15.43
N LEU A 125 -0.57 -5.32 -14.11
CA LEU A 125 0.76 -5.38 -13.53
C LEU A 125 1.29 -6.82 -13.53
N VAL A 126 2.52 -6.96 -14.00
CA VAL A 126 3.24 -8.24 -14.08
C VAL A 126 4.58 -8.08 -13.38
N PHE A 127 5.00 -9.07 -12.60
CA PHE A 127 6.29 -9.08 -11.94
C PHE A 127 7.15 -10.29 -12.33
N THR A 128 8.43 -10.03 -12.51
CA THR A 128 9.48 -11.04 -12.47
C THR A 128 10.33 -10.82 -11.23
N THR A 129 10.53 -11.84 -10.41
CA THR A 129 11.41 -11.76 -9.24
C THR A 129 12.87 -11.98 -9.68
N LEU A 130 13.77 -11.09 -9.21
CA LEU A 130 15.18 -11.12 -9.62
C LEU A 130 16.06 -11.84 -8.59
N THR A 131 15.75 -11.73 -7.30
CA THR A 131 16.59 -12.23 -6.20
C THR A 131 15.94 -13.32 -5.37
N LYS A 132 14.70 -13.71 -5.71
CA LYS A 132 13.96 -14.72 -4.95
C LYS A 132 14.42 -16.13 -5.35
N GLU A 133 15.12 -16.81 -4.44
CA GLU A 133 15.62 -18.18 -4.65
C GLU A 133 14.52 -19.22 -4.48
N GLY A 134 13.69 -19.08 -3.45
CA GLY A 134 12.55 -19.96 -3.20
C GLY A 134 11.33 -19.54 -4.01
N MET A 135 10.82 -20.39 -4.89
CA MET A 135 9.70 -20.10 -5.79
C MET A 135 9.90 -18.83 -6.62
N PRO A 136 10.93 -18.75 -7.48
CA PRO A 136 11.10 -17.60 -8.36
C PRO A 136 9.89 -17.48 -9.30
N MET A 137 9.40 -16.25 -9.46
CA MET A 137 8.27 -15.95 -10.34
C MET A 137 8.76 -15.27 -11.60
N LEU A 138 8.42 -15.83 -12.75
CA LEU A 138 8.72 -15.26 -14.06
C LEU A 138 7.41 -14.77 -14.69
N ARG A 139 7.34 -13.46 -14.95
CA ARG A 139 6.18 -12.78 -15.54
C ARG A 139 4.86 -13.16 -14.87
N TYR A 140 4.85 -13.10 -13.53
CA TYR A 140 3.65 -13.38 -12.72
C TYR A 140 2.61 -12.28 -12.94
N ARG A 141 1.44 -12.66 -13.41
CA ARG A 141 0.29 -11.77 -13.61
C ARG A 141 -0.43 -11.54 -12.30
N THR A 142 -0.38 -10.31 -11.77
CA THR A 142 -1.01 -9.97 -10.48
C THR A 142 -2.52 -9.84 -10.57
N ARG A 143 -3.04 -9.58 -11.75
CA ARG A 143 -4.41 -9.16 -12.06
C ARG A 143 -4.74 -7.73 -11.63
N ASP A 144 -3.85 -7.05 -10.96
CA ASP A 144 -4.05 -5.66 -10.56
C ASP A 144 -3.86 -4.72 -11.75
N LEU A 145 -4.79 -3.77 -11.93
CA LEU A 145 -4.76 -2.78 -12.99
C LEU A 145 -4.14 -1.48 -12.47
N THR A 146 -3.04 -1.05 -13.09
CA THR A 146 -2.30 0.16 -12.74
C THR A 146 -1.49 0.68 -13.92
N SER A 147 -0.66 1.69 -13.70
CA SER A 147 0.31 2.21 -14.67
C SER A 147 1.69 2.37 -14.03
N LEU A 148 2.74 2.42 -14.84
CA LEU A 148 4.11 2.70 -14.39
C LEU A 148 4.58 4.05 -14.94
N THR A 149 5.31 4.80 -14.11
CA THR A 149 5.96 6.06 -14.43
C THR A 149 7.45 5.98 -14.15
N TYR A 150 8.27 6.29 -15.16
CA TYR A 150 9.73 6.23 -15.10
C TYR A 150 10.37 7.61 -14.84
N GLU A 151 9.57 8.65 -14.70
CA GLU A 151 10.04 9.98 -14.39
C GLU A 151 10.63 10.06 -12.99
N LYS A 152 11.71 10.84 -12.83
CA LYS A 152 12.34 11.06 -11.53
C LYS A 152 11.34 11.68 -10.55
N CYS A 153 11.24 11.09 -9.37
CA CYS A 153 10.40 11.63 -8.31
C CYS A 153 11.02 12.89 -7.68
N ALA A 154 10.19 13.80 -7.20
CA ALA A 154 10.62 14.99 -6.45
C ALA A 154 11.40 14.62 -5.16
N CYS A 155 11.19 13.43 -4.59
CA CYS A 155 11.99 12.92 -3.45
C CYS A 155 13.45 12.56 -3.82
N GLY A 156 13.81 12.66 -5.11
CA GLY A 156 15.14 12.37 -5.63
C GLY A 156 15.35 10.92 -6.11
N ARG A 157 14.46 9.99 -5.79
CA ARG A 157 14.55 8.59 -6.25
C ARG A 157 14.29 8.49 -7.74
N THR A 158 14.99 7.56 -8.39
CA THR A 158 14.87 7.24 -9.81
C THR A 158 14.11 5.93 -10.05
N ALA A 159 13.80 5.19 -8.98
CA ALA A 159 13.05 3.95 -9.07
C ALA A 159 11.66 4.19 -9.69
N VAL A 160 11.24 3.24 -10.53
CA VAL A 160 9.93 3.26 -11.18
C VAL A 160 8.81 3.40 -10.14
N ARG A 161 7.81 4.19 -10.47
CA ARG A 161 6.64 4.38 -9.61
C ARG A 161 5.42 3.76 -10.25
N MET A 162 4.74 2.97 -9.43
CA MET A 162 3.43 2.41 -9.75
C MET A 162 2.35 3.42 -9.33
N GLY A 163 1.39 3.64 -10.20
CA GLY A 163 0.17 4.38 -9.88
C GLY A 163 -0.71 3.61 -8.87
N ARG A 164 -1.84 4.19 -8.55
CA ARG A 164 -2.81 3.48 -7.69
C ARG A 164 -3.38 2.27 -8.41
N ILE A 165 -3.72 1.25 -7.62
CA ILE A 165 -4.50 0.12 -8.11
C ILE A 165 -5.92 0.61 -8.40
N LEU A 166 -6.35 0.45 -9.65
CA LEU A 166 -7.68 0.88 -10.14
C LEU A 166 -8.73 -0.22 -10.03
N GLY A 167 -8.30 -1.44 -9.78
CA GLY A 167 -9.13 -2.64 -9.68
C GLY A 167 -8.35 -3.88 -10.12
N ARG A 168 -9.05 -4.97 -10.30
CA ARG A 168 -8.48 -6.23 -10.79
C ARG A 168 -9.10 -6.63 -12.13
N SER A 169 -8.30 -7.21 -13.01
CA SER A 169 -8.76 -7.65 -14.34
C SER A 169 -9.71 -8.86 -14.28
N ASP A 170 -9.67 -9.63 -13.18
CA ASP A 170 -10.53 -10.78 -12.93
C ASP A 170 -11.82 -10.44 -12.17
N ASP A 171 -11.93 -9.24 -11.60
CA ASP A 171 -13.14 -8.73 -10.94
C ASP A 171 -14.03 -7.90 -11.87
N MET A 172 -13.59 -7.66 -13.12
CA MET A 172 -14.38 -6.94 -14.11
C MET A 172 -15.54 -7.82 -14.59
N LEU A 173 -16.75 -7.50 -14.12
CA LEU A 173 -17.98 -8.02 -14.73
C LEU A 173 -18.06 -7.50 -16.17
N ILE A 174 -17.93 -8.41 -17.14
CA ILE A 174 -18.27 -8.11 -18.53
C ILE A 174 -19.80 -8.08 -18.59
N ILE A 175 -20.36 -6.86 -18.62
CA ILE A 175 -21.78 -6.62 -18.83
C ILE A 175 -22.05 -6.56 -20.33
#